data_bd4aa4b4f56e4fbc1494204e3e886d1b
#
_entry.id   bd4aa4b4f56e4fbc1494204e3e886d1b
#
_cell.length_a   1.000
_cell.length_b   1.000
_cell.length_c   1.000
_cell.angle_alpha   90.00
_cell.angle_beta   90.00
_cell.angle_gamma   90.00
#
_symmetry.space_group_name_H-M   'P 1'
#
loop_
_entity.id
_entity.type
_entity.pdbx_description
1 polymer ?
#
loop_
_entity_poly.entity_id
_entity_poly.type
_entity_poly.pdbx_seq_one_letter_code
_entity_poly.pdbx_strand_id
1 'polypeptide(L)'
;RQRQMCIRDRFDSDLTECGPPAIMTDKGILLLYNGKNKSGAEGDTLYTANSYCAGQALFDAKDPTKLIDQLDKPFYIPESDFEKSGQYPAGTVFIEGLVFHNQKWYLYYGCADSRVAVAVYDSFKK
;
A
#
# COMPACT_ATOMS: atom_id res chain seq x y z
N ARG A 1 1.24 -4.18 23.84
CA ARG A 1 1.61 -4.71 22.53
C ARG A 1 0.36 -4.88 21.68
N GLN A 2 0.24 -4.10 20.64
CA GLN A 2 -0.86 -4.26 19.71
C GLN A 2 -0.61 -5.43 18.78
N ARG A 3 -1.63 -6.25 18.63
CA ARG A 3 -1.68 -7.23 17.55
C ARG A 3 -2.58 -6.71 16.47
N GLN A 4 -2.08 -6.72 15.26
CA GLN A 4 -2.94 -6.61 14.12
C GLN A 4 -3.82 -7.86 14.06
N MET A 5 -5.13 -7.66 14.06
CA MET A 5 -6.06 -8.76 13.90
C MET A 5 -5.98 -9.29 12.49
N CYS A 6 -6.01 -10.61 12.34
CA CYS A 6 -6.15 -11.27 11.05
C CYS A 6 -7.50 -10.87 10.46
N ILE A 7 -7.48 -9.99 9.46
CA ILE A 7 -8.69 -9.47 8.84
C ILE A 7 -8.94 -10.32 7.60
N ARG A 8 -10.07 -11.01 7.58
CA ARG A 8 -10.55 -11.75 6.41
C ARG A 8 -11.15 -10.77 5.41
N ASP A 9 -11.21 -11.17 4.16
CA ASP A 9 -11.89 -10.44 3.09
C ASP A 9 -11.30 -9.04 2.81
N ARG A 10 -9.99 -8.89 2.98
CA ARG A 10 -9.26 -7.66 2.68
C ARG A 10 -8.10 -7.92 1.73
N PHE A 11 -7.74 -6.88 0.96
CA PHE A 11 -6.60 -6.93 0.03
C PHE A 11 -5.26 -7.24 0.72
N ASP A 12 -5.17 -7.01 2.03
CA ASP A 12 -3.97 -7.21 2.85
C ASP A 12 -4.10 -8.42 3.80
N SER A 13 -4.95 -9.38 3.45
CA SER A 13 -5.33 -10.49 4.32
C SER A 13 -4.24 -11.55 4.53
N ASP A 14 -3.28 -11.67 3.61
CA ASP A 14 -2.19 -12.64 3.71
C ASP A 14 -0.96 -12.07 4.42
N LEU A 15 -0.55 -10.86 4.02
CA LEU A 15 0.67 -10.25 4.49
C LEU A 15 0.59 -8.73 4.44
N THR A 16 1.19 -8.07 5.43
CA THR A 16 1.37 -6.62 5.45
C THR A 16 2.84 -6.30 5.68
N GLU A 17 3.39 -5.39 4.88
CA GLU A 17 4.79 -4.98 4.95
C GLU A 17 4.90 -3.46 4.86
N CYS A 18 5.83 -2.89 5.60
CA CYS A 18 6.08 -1.46 5.55
C CYS A 18 6.47 -1.02 4.13
N GLY A 19 6.04 0.18 3.78
CA GLY A 19 6.46 0.88 2.58
C GLY A 19 7.49 1.97 2.89
N PRO A 20 7.33 3.18 2.32
CA PRO A 20 8.21 4.30 2.64
C PRO A 20 8.09 4.71 4.11
N PRO A 21 9.08 5.48 4.64
CA PRO A 21 9.01 6.01 6.00
C PRO A 21 7.69 6.74 6.28
N ALA A 22 7.16 6.56 7.48
CA ALA A 22 5.93 7.22 7.91
C ALA A 22 6.09 8.74 7.94
N ILE A 23 5.00 9.46 7.70
CA ILE A 23 4.98 10.92 7.59
C ILE A 23 4.14 11.49 8.71
N MET A 24 4.69 12.49 9.43
CA MET A 24 3.91 13.27 10.38
C MET A 24 2.99 14.23 9.62
N THR A 25 1.69 14.18 9.92
CA THR A 25 0.69 15.10 9.38
C THR A 25 -0.06 15.80 10.51
N ASP A 26 -0.89 16.78 10.18
CA ASP A 26 -1.76 17.46 11.14
C ASP A 26 -2.84 16.54 11.74
N LYS A 27 -3.12 15.42 11.09
CA LYS A 27 -4.11 14.42 11.53
C LYS A 27 -3.50 13.24 12.28
N GLY A 28 -2.18 13.10 12.27
CA GLY A 28 -1.47 12.00 12.86
C GLY A 28 -0.33 11.49 12.00
N ILE A 29 0.16 10.32 12.32
CA ILE A 29 1.26 9.66 11.61
C ILE A 29 0.68 8.82 10.48
N LEU A 30 0.95 9.21 9.24
CA LEU A 30 0.50 8.49 8.04
C LEU A 30 1.53 7.45 7.63
N LEU A 31 1.12 6.20 7.58
CA LEU A 31 1.93 5.09 7.08
C LEU A 31 1.33 4.56 5.78
N LEU A 32 2.14 4.55 4.74
CA LEU A 32 1.83 3.81 3.50
C LEU A 32 2.47 2.43 3.61
N TYR A 33 1.72 1.40 3.26
CA TYR A 33 2.17 0.03 3.43
C TYR A 33 1.79 -0.85 2.24
N ASN A 34 2.40 -2.02 2.16
CA ASN A 34 2.12 -3.03 1.15
C ASN A 34 1.26 -4.14 1.74
N GLY A 35 0.19 -4.50 1.05
CA GLY A 35 -0.68 -5.59 1.45
C GLY A 35 -0.74 -6.67 0.38
N LYS A 36 -0.60 -7.92 0.78
CA LYS A 36 -0.76 -9.07 -0.09
C LYS A 36 -2.12 -9.71 0.14
N ASN A 37 -2.85 -9.91 -0.94
CA ASN A 37 -4.16 -10.54 -0.91
C ASN A 37 -4.04 -12.07 -0.82
N LYS A 38 -4.74 -12.66 0.13
CA LYS A 38 -4.77 -14.11 0.29
C LYS A 38 -5.57 -14.75 -0.85
N SER A 39 -5.17 -15.95 -1.24
CA SER A 39 -5.95 -16.74 -2.19
C SER A 39 -7.13 -17.43 -1.52
N GLY A 40 -8.19 -17.69 -2.30
CA GLY A 40 -9.37 -18.41 -1.82
C GLY A 40 -10.36 -17.56 -1.03
N ALA A 41 -11.20 -18.22 -0.24
CA ALA A 41 -12.32 -17.61 0.47
C ALA A 41 -11.93 -16.63 1.59
N GLU A 42 -10.65 -16.62 2.00
CA GLU A 42 -10.15 -15.72 3.04
C GLU A 42 -9.53 -14.44 2.47
N GLY A 43 -9.39 -14.35 1.15
CA GLY A 43 -8.92 -13.15 0.45
C GLY A 43 -10.05 -12.26 -0.01
N ASP A 44 -9.70 -11.05 -0.45
CA ASP A 44 -10.66 -10.14 -1.08
C ASP A 44 -10.86 -10.53 -2.55
N THR A 45 -12.08 -10.93 -2.89
CA THR A 45 -12.41 -11.39 -4.24
C THR A 45 -12.44 -10.27 -5.29
N LEU A 46 -12.39 -9.01 -4.86
CA LEU A 46 -12.32 -7.85 -5.77
C LEU A 46 -10.92 -7.68 -6.38
N TYR A 47 -9.90 -8.30 -5.79
CA TYR A 47 -8.51 -8.16 -6.22
C TYR A 47 -7.91 -9.52 -6.55
N THR A 48 -6.87 -9.51 -7.38
CA THR A 48 -6.20 -10.74 -7.78
C THR A 48 -5.58 -11.44 -6.57
N ALA A 49 -5.76 -12.74 -6.48
CA ALA A 49 -5.15 -13.57 -5.45
C ALA A 49 -3.62 -13.45 -5.50
N ASN A 50 -2.99 -13.31 -4.35
CA ASN A 50 -1.55 -13.14 -4.18
C ASN A 50 -0.96 -11.84 -4.75
N SER A 51 -1.79 -10.90 -5.24
CA SER A 51 -1.30 -9.60 -5.68
C SER A 51 -0.91 -8.71 -4.51
N TYR A 52 0.07 -7.83 -4.75
CA TYR A 52 0.44 -6.77 -3.80
C TYR A 52 -0.19 -5.46 -4.21
N CYS A 53 -0.85 -4.82 -3.25
CA CYS A 53 -1.49 -3.51 -3.40
C CYS A 53 -1.06 -2.57 -2.28
N ALA A 54 -1.16 -1.28 -2.52
CA ALA A 54 -0.75 -0.28 -1.55
C ALA A 54 -1.92 0.17 -0.67
N GLY A 55 -1.70 0.21 0.63
CA GLY A 55 -2.66 0.66 1.63
C GLY A 55 -2.17 1.87 2.43
N GLN A 56 -3.07 2.45 3.21
CA GLN A 56 -2.78 3.56 4.12
C GLN A 56 -3.35 3.30 5.49
N ALA A 57 -2.57 3.63 6.51
CA ALA A 57 -2.97 3.59 7.92
C ALA A 57 -2.57 4.89 8.61
N LEU A 58 -3.42 5.37 9.51
CA LEU A 58 -3.19 6.58 10.29
C LEU A 58 -3.05 6.22 11.76
N PHE A 59 -1.95 6.63 12.36
CA PHE A 59 -1.67 6.42 13.77
C PHE A 59 -1.73 7.74 14.55
N ASP A 60 -1.98 7.63 15.85
CA ASP A 60 -2.06 8.79 16.75
C ASP A 60 -0.70 9.49 16.84
N ALA A 61 -0.70 10.83 16.73
CA ALA A 61 0.52 11.63 16.78
C ALA A 61 1.24 11.59 18.14
N LYS A 62 0.49 11.31 19.22
CA LYS A 62 1.03 11.24 20.59
C LYS A 62 1.37 9.82 21.01
N ASP A 63 0.67 8.84 20.46
CA ASP A 63 0.92 7.43 20.68
C ASP A 63 1.03 6.69 19.35
N PRO A 64 2.25 6.53 18.81
CA PRO A 64 2.44 5.93 17.49
C PRO A 64 2.09 4.45 17.40
N THR A 65 1.75 3.81 18.52
CA THR A 65 1.27 2.42 18.54
C THR A 65 -0.24 2.31 18.36
N LYS A 66 -0.95 3.44 18.46
CA LYS A 66 -2.41 3.47 18.37
C LYS A 66 -2.88 3.76 16.95
N LEU A 67 -3.51 2.77 16.32
CA LEU A 67 -4.17 2.93 15.04
C LEU A 67 -5.46 3.75 15.22
N ILE A 68 -5.59 4.86 14.47
CA ILE A 68 -6.78 5.72 14.48
C ILE A 68 -7.71 5.32 13.33
N ASP A 69 -7.15 5.13 12.14
CA ASP A 69 -7.92 4.87 10.92
C ASP A 69 -7.09 4.08 9.90
N GLN A 70 -7.77 3.41 8.99
CA GLN A 70 -7.13 2.61 7.96
C GLN A 70 -8.06 2.52 6.75
N LEU A 71 -7.54 2.65 5.54
CA LEU A 71 -8.35 2.47 4.35
C LEU A 71 -8.80 1.01 4.22
N ASP A 72 -10.07 0.79 3.93
CA ASP A 72 -10.63 -0.54 3.69
C ASP A 72 -10.21 -1.11 2.33
N LYS A 73 -9.91 -0.23 1.38
CA LYS A 73 -9.51 -0.57 0.02
C LYS A 73 -8.10 -0.04 -0.26
N PRO A 74 -7.33 -0.72 -1.11
CA PRO A 74 -6.03 -0.18 -1.51
C PRO A 74 -6.20 1.12 -2.29
N PHE A 75 -5.26 2.04 -2.13
CA PHE A 75 -5.26 3.28 -2.91
C PHE A 75 -4.49 3.13 -4.24
N TYR A 76 -3.71 2.08 -4.40
CA TYR A 76 -2.96 1.78 -5.63
C TYR A 76 -2.90 0.27 -5.85
N ILE A 77 -3.26 -0.16 -7.05
CA ILE A 77 -3.34 -1.58 -7.42
C ILE A 77 -2.57 -1.82 -8.72
N PRO A 78 -2.11 -3.06 -8.98
CA PRO A 78 -1.52 -3.41 -10.27
C PRO A 78 -2.56 -3.31 -11.39
N GLU A 79 -2.33 -2.44 -12.36
CA GLU A 79 -3.22 -2.24 -13.51
C GLU A 79 -2.46 -2.37 -14.84
N SER A 80 -1.27 -1.81 -14.91
CA SER A 80 -0.44 -1.82 -16.12
C SER A 80 0.21 -3.18 -16.37
N ASP A 81 0.48 -3.49 -17.62
CA ASP A 81 1.10 -4.77 -17.99
C ASP A 81 2.44 -5.00 -17.30
N PHE A 82 3.25 -3.95 -17.15
CA PHE A 82 4.55 -4.05 -16.49
C PHE A 82 4.46 -4.33 -14.98
N GLU A 83 3.30 -4.08 -14.37
CA GLU A 83 3.03 -4.40 -12.97
C GLU A 83 2.56 -5.85 -12.77
N LYS A 84 2.21 -6.54 -13.86
CA LYS A 84 1.69 -7.91 -13.90
C LYS A 84 2.58 -8.88 -14.67
N SER A 85 3.70 -8.42 -15.20
CA SER A 85 4.59 -9.23 -16.01
C SER A 85 6.01 -9.16 -15.50
N GLY A 86 6.63 -10.32 -15.27
CA GLY A 86 7.98 -10.45 -14.73
C GLY A 86 8.09 -11.65 -13.82
N GLN A 87 8.88 -11.53 -12.77
CA GLN A 87 9.09 -12.62 -11.82
C GLN A 87 7.86 -12.88 -10.93
N TYR A 88 6.95 -11.90 -10.81
CA TYR A 88 5.75 -12.03 -9.99
C TYR A 88 4.48 -11.72 -10.80
N PRO A 89 3.93 -12.71 -11.53
CA PRO A 89 2.82 -12.49 -12.46
C PRO A 89 1.45 -12.28 -11.79
N ALA A 90 1.32 -12.53 -10.49
CA ALA A 90 0.08 -12.24 -9.76
C ALA A 90 -0.25 -10.74 -9.71
N GLY A 91 0.74 -9.90 -10.00
CA GLY A 91 0.63 -8.46 -9.95
C GLY A 91 1.23 -7.89 -8.68
N THR A 92 2.13 -6.92 -8.85
CA THR A 92 2.81 -6.29 -7.73
C THR A 92 2.95 -4.79 -7.94
N VAL A 93 2.38 -4.05 -7.01
CA VAL A 93 2.73 -2.68 -6.69
C VAL A 93 3.33 -2.72 -5.29
N PHE A 94 4.65 -2.73 -5.18
CA PHE A 94 5.37 -2.77 -3.91
C PHE A 94 5.99 -1.41 -3.65
N ILE A 95 5.31 -0.59 -2.84
CA ILE A 95 5.74 0.80 -2.59
C ILE A 95 6.93 0.84 -1.62
N GLU A 96 7.94 1.66 -1.93
CA GLU A 96 9.16 1.72 -1.14
C GLU A 96 9.70 3.13 -0.93
N GLY A 97 9.49 4.04 -1.87
CA GLY A 97 10.00 5.40 -1.79
C GLY A 97 8.91 6.45 -1.95
N LEU A 98 9.00 7.53 -1.18
CA LEU A 98 8.07 8.64 -1.27
C LEU A 98 8.84 9.95 -1.08
N VAL A 99 8.66 10.88 -2.02
CA VAL A 99 9.28 12.20 -1.91
C VAL A 99 8.29 13.30 -2.34
N PHE A 100 8.31 14.39 -1.61
CA PHE A 100 7.57 15.59 -1.97
C PHE A 100 8.54 16.57 -2.65
N HIS A 101 8.27 16.93 -3.90
CA HIS A 101 9.12 17.80 -4.70
C HIS A 101 8.30 18.64 -5.67
N ASN A 102 8.57 19.94 -5.74
CA ASN A 102 7.83 20.86 -6.61
C ASN A 102 6.30 20.70 -6.48
N GLN A 103 5.81 20.62 -5.25
CA GLN A 103 4.39 20.54 -4.89
C GLN A 103 3.69 19.26 -5.36
N LYS A 104 4.46 18.22 -5.66
CA LYS A 104 3.96 16.90 -6.06
C LYS A 104 4.56 15.82 -5.21
N TRP A 105 3.81 14.75 -5.04
CA TRP A 105 4.28 13.53 -4.41
C TRP A 105 4.72 12.53 -5.47
N TYR A 106 5.90 11.96 -5.29
CA TYR A 106 6.47 10.93 -6.16
C TYR A 106 6.56 9.65 -5.35
N LEU A 107 5.77 8.65 -5.73
CA LEU A 107 5.74 7.34 -5.09
C LEU A 107 6.48 6.34 -5.98
N TYR A 108 7.62 5.87 -5.52
CA TYR A 108 8.42 4.87 -6.20
C TYR A 108 8.03 3.48 -5.74
N TYR A 109 7.85 2.56 -6.67
CA TYR A 109 7.41 1.22 -6.34
C TYR A 109 8.01 0.16 -7.27
N GLY A 110 8.18 -1.05 -6.73
CA GLY A 110 8.57 -2.24 -7.48
C GLY A 110 7.37 -2.82 -8.23
N CYS A 111 7.61 -3.26 -9.46
CA CYS A 111 6.61 -3.82 -10.35
C CYS A 111 6.96 -5.27 -10.68
N ALA A 112 6.13 -6.23 -10.25
CA ALA A 112 6.26 -7.66 -10.53
C ALA A 112 7.69 -8.21 -10.31
N ASP A 113 8.40 -7.68 -9.30
CA ASP A 113 9.79 -7.99 -8.96
C ASP A 113 10.79 -7.84 -10.12
N SER A 114 10.49 -7.01 -11.10
CA SER A 114 11.30 -6.89 -12.31
C SER A 114 11.63 -5.47 -12.72
N ARG A 115 10.88 -4.48 -12.28
CA ARG A 115 11.06 -3.08 -12.66
C ARG A 115 10.76 -2.16 -11.49
N VAL A 116 11.22 -0.92 -11.59
CA VAL A 116 10.84 0.18 -10.71
C VAL A 116 10.05 1.20 -11.51
N ALA A 117 8.95 1.68 -10.96
CA ALA A 117 8.13 2.73 -11.55
C ALA A 117 7.91 3.86 -10.55
N VAL A 118 7.33 4.96 -11.03
CA VAL A 118 6.96 6.09 -10.20
C VAL A 118 5.54 6.54 -10.54
N ALA A 119 4.72 6.68 -9.50
CA ALA A 119 3.40 7.32 -9.58
C ALA A 119 3.52 8.75 -9.04
N VAL A 120 2.86 9.68 -9.73
CA VAL A 120 2.91 11.10 -9.36
C VAL A 120 1.50 11.55 -8.94
N TYR A 121 1.42 12.14 -7.75
CA TYR A 121 0.20 12.76 -7.25
C TYR A 121 0.40 14.27 -7.17
N ASP A 122 -0.45 15.01 -7.90
CA ASP A 122 -0.49 16.46 -7.89
C ASP A 122 -1.70 16.91 -7.08
N SER A 123 -1.46 17.41 -5.87
CA SER A 123 -2.54 17.83 -4.97
C SER A 123 -3.33 19.04 -5.47
N PHE A 124 -2.82 19.75 -6.47
CA PHE A 124 -3.47 20.91 -7.07
C PHE A 124 -4.29 20.59 -8.32
N LYS A 125 -4.12 19.40 -8.89
CA LYS A 125 -4.96 18.90 -9.97
C LYS A 125 -6.04 18.00 -9.40
N LYS A 126 -7.26 18.45 -9.51
CA LYS A 126 -8.42 17.60 -9.20
C LYS A 126 -8.83 16.81 -10.43
#